data_cb48b6151d9cfd6cd5ea25a420cb7e1f
#
_entry.id   cb48b6151d9cfd6cd5ea25a420cb7e1f
#
_cell.length_a   1.000
_cell.length_b   1.000
_cell.length_c   1.000
_cell.angle_alpha   90.00
_cell.angle_beta   90.00
_cell.angle_gamma   90.00
#
_symmetry.space_group_name_H-M   'P 1'
#
loop_
_entity.id
_entity.type
_entity.pdbx_description
1 polymer ?
#
loop_
_entity_poly.entity_id
_entity_poly.type
_entity_poly.pdbx_seq_one_letter_code
_entity_poly.pdbx_strand_id
1 'polypeptide(L)'
;MNTDPLAQPDLRLRALNAEPTPEGTSPRENVYCTKVGSTHPDEMYIVGAHMDGIGWGEAANDDGSGTALVMELARVMSQPGVETERSIRFILWNNEETGLQGASAYVEQRKGLQGIESPKGSGRFPEPRWLGMVQHDMMMFDHGMPVPQLDANGLPVLDAKGQAVNVVPKEQRAEADVNIEFQFTSRHAEAAARLAWVFRAANDKYATHYPAAVGSHMTVLDIRGSVSDTY
;
A
#
# COMPACT_ATOMS: atom_id res chain seq x y z
N MET A 1 -13.17 -14.29 8.34
CA MET A 1 -13.33 -15.58 7.61
C MET A 1 -12.88 -15.32 6.19
N ASN A 2 -12.01 -16.16 5.66
CA ASN A 2 -11.58 -16.03 4.28
C ASN A 2 -12.78 -16.32 3.37
N THR A 3 -13.27 -15.32 2.67
CA THR A 3 -14.41 -15.43 1.75
C THR A 3 -13.96 -15.69 0.31
N ASP A 4 -12.65 -15.79 0.08
CA ASP A 4 -12.14 -16.15 -1.23
C ASP A 4 -12.32 -17.66 -1.44
N PRO A 5 -13.24 -18.11 -2.33
CA PRO A 5 -13.45 -19.52 -2.60
C PRO A 5 -12.23 -20.19 -3.25
N LEU A 6 -11.27 -19.40 -3.70
CA LEU A 6 -10.01 -19.87 -4.29
C LEU A 6 -8.86 -19.83 -3.29
N ALA A 7 -9.06 -19.21 -2.13
CA ALA A 7 -8.04 -19.22 -1.09
C ALA A 7 -7.93 -20.64 -0.55
N GLN A 8 -6.90 -21.29 -0.94
CA GLN A 8 -6.50 -22.55 -0.34
C GLN A 8 -5.93 -22.26 1.06
N PRO A 9 -6.15 -23.13 2.04
CA PRO A 9 -5.63 -22.94 3.40
C PRO A 9 -4.12 -22.79 3.48
N ASP A 10 -3.42 -23.21 2.45
CA ASP A 10 -1.96 -23.15 2.28
C ASP A 10 -1.46 -21.86 1.59
N LEU A 11 -2.37 -20.96 1.21
CA LEU A 11 -2.02 -19.68 0.59
C LEU A 11 -1.61 -18.59 1.60
N ARG A 12 -1.38 -18.93 2.83
CA ARG A 12 -0.60 -18.09 3.73
C ARG A 12 0.84 -18.08 3.24
N LEU A 13 1.19 -17.01 2.57
CA LEU A 13 2.56 -16.83 2.15
C LEU A 13 3.40 -16.55 3.37
N ARG A 14 4.23 -17.50 3.70
CA ARG A 14 5.24 -17.27 4.71
C ARG A 14 6.33 -16.43 4.10
N ALA A 15 6.66 -15.32 4.74
CA ALA A 15 7.90 -14.67 4.44
C ALA A 15 9.00 -15.69 4.66
N LEU A 16 9.66 -16.08 3.58
CA LEU A 16 10.80 -16.99 3.67
C LEU A 16 11.98 -16.18 4.19
N ASN A 17 12.03 -16.01 5.50
CA ASN A 17 13.29 -15.63 6.10
C ASN A 17 14.26 -16.76 5.84
N ALA A 18 15.37 -16.45 5.21
CA ALA A 18 16.46 -17.40 5.00
C ALA A 18 17.07 -17.85 6.34
N GLU A 19 16.87 -17.08 7.40
CA GLU A 19 17.30 -17.42 8.75
C GLU A 19 16.21 -18.18 9.50
N PRO A 20 16.56 -19.26 10.17
CA PRO A 20 15.62 -19.97 11.03
C PRO A 20 15.10 -19.00 12.10
N THR A 21 13.79 -18.90 12.21
CA THR A 21 13.16 -18.18 13.32
C THR A 21 13.68 -18.76 14.63
N PRO A 22 14.09 -17.93 15.60
CA PRO A 22 14.50 -18.40 16.91
C PRO A 22 13.41 -19.29 17.51
N GLU A 23 13.82 -20.32 18.23
CA GLU A 23 12.91 -21.26 18.89
C GLU A 23 11.86 -20.48 19.71
N GLY A 24 10.57 -20.73 19.45
CA GLY A 24 9.46 -20.03 20.12
C GLY A 24 8.89 -18.81 19.36
N THR A 25 9.42 -18.44 18.20
CA THR A 25 8.82 -17.40 17.37
C THR A 25 7.94 -18.02 16.26
N SER A 26 6.75 -17.45 16.06
CA SER A 26 5.90 -17.85 14.94
C SER A 26 6.52 -17.40 13.61
N PRO A 27 6.38 -18.18 12.53
CA PRO A 27 6.75 -17.75 11.19
C PRO A 27 6.02 -16.44 10.86
N ARG A 28 6.73 -15.52 10.21
CA ARG A 28 6.11 -14.29 9.72
C ARG A 28 5.41 -14.58 8.40
N GLU A 29 4.19 -14.10 8.27
CA GLU A 29 3.33 -14.38 7.13
C GLU A 29 2.82 -13.09 6.51
N ASN A 30 2.68 -13.04 5.19
CA ASN A 30 1.85 -12.05 4.51
C ASN A 30 0.38 -12.50 4.64
N VAL A 31 -0.52 -11.52 4.70
CA VAL A 31 -1.96 -11.78 4.78
C VAL A 31 -2.63 -11.20 3.54
N TYR A 32 -3.43 -11.99 2.84
CA TYR A 32 -4.14 -11.46 1.69
C TYR A 32 -5.51 -12.11 1.48
N CYS A 33 -6.34 -11.40 0.72
CA CYS A 33 -7.56 -11.93 0.14
C CYS A 33 -7.66 -11.51 -1.33
N THR A 34 -8.42 -12.25 -2.12
CA THR A 34 -8.60 -11.95 -3.54
C THR A 34 -10.08 -11.83 -3.86
N LYS A 35 -10.47 -10.70 -4.43
CA LYS A 35 -11.75 -10.56 -5.11
C LYS A 35 -11.56 -11.08 -6.53
N VAL A 36 -12.27 -12.15 -6.86
CA VAL A 36 -12.18 -12.78 -8.17
C VAL A 36 -12.94 -11.95 -9.20
N GLY A 37 -12.30 -11.69 -10.33
CA GLY A 37 -12.91 -10.98 -11.45
C GLY A 37 -14.01 -11.78 -12.14
N SER A 38 -15.04 -11.09 -12.60
CA SER A 38 -16.20 -11.70 -13.26
C SER A 38 -15.94 -12.08 -14.72
N THR A 39 -15.05 -11.36 -15.40
CA THR A 39 -14.80 -11.51 -16.84
C THR A 39 -13.37 -12.04 -17.12
N HIS A 40 -12.40 -11.53 -16.39
CA HIS A 40 -10.99 -11.88 -16.52
C HIS A 40 -10.43 -12.33 -15.17
N PRO A 41 -10.85 -13.49 -14.64
CA PRO A 41 -10.37 -14.00 -13.36
C PRO A 41 -8.89 -14.37 -13.37
N ASP A 42 -8.33 -14.57 -14.55
CA ASP A 42 -6.92 -14.90 -14.81
C ASP A 42 -6.00 -13.67 -14.84
N GLU A 43 -6.54 -12.46 -14.70
CA GLU A 43 -5.82 -11.19 -14.64
C GLU A 43 -6.05 -10.50 -13.31
N MET A 44 -5.00 -9.86 -12.74
CA MET A 44 -5.07 -9.32 -11.39
C MET A 44 -4.30 -8.03 -11.24
N TYR A 45 -4.90 -7.09 -10.49
CA TYR A 45 -4.19 -5.99 -9.84
C TYR A 45 -3.96 -6.33 -8.37
N ILE A 46 -2.84 -5.88 -7.83
CA ILE A 46 -2.50 -6.04 -6.42
C ILE A 46 -2.60 -4.68 -5.74
N VAL A 47 -3.25 -4.64 -4.60
CA VAL A 47 -3.37 -3.46 -3.74
C VAL A 47 -2.76 -3.84 -2.40
N GLY A 48 -1.67 -3.21 -2.04
CA GLY A 48 -0.86 -3.60 -0.89
C GLY A 48 -0.56 -2.47 0.08
N ALA A 49 -0.15 -2.87 1.27
CA ALA A 49 0.45 -2.07 2.32
C ALA A 49 1.34 -2.98 3.16
N HIS A 50 2.30 -2.45 3.92
CA HIS A 50 2.98 -3.29 4.88
C HIS A 50 2.35 -3.18 6.27
N MET A 51 2.43 -4.25 7.05
CA MET A 51 1.78 -4.33 8.36
C MET A 51 2.75 -4.40 9.53
N ASP A 52 4.04 -4.45 9.26
CA ASP A 52 5.09 -4.34 10.25
C ASP A 52 5.52 -2.87 10.41
N GLY A 53 6.21 -2.58 11.47
CA GLY A 53 6.74 -1.25 11.78
C GLY A 53 8.10 -1.32 12.45
N ILE A 54 8.84 -0.23 12.46
CA ILE A 54 10.17 -0.14 13.02
C ILE A 54 10.15 -0.09 14.55
N GLY A 55 10.86 -1.02 15.16
CA GLY A 55 11.29 -0.94 16.55
C GLY A 55 10.15 -0.85 17.57
N TRP A 56 10.24 0.17 18.44
CA TRP A 56 9.30 0.40 19.55
C TRP A 56 8.26 1.46 19.22
N GLY A 57 8.18 1.91 17.95
CA GLY A 57 7.19 2.86 17.49
C GLY A 57 5.80 2.26 17.40
N GLU A 58 4.79 3.14 17.39
CA GLU A 58 3.40 2.71 17.23
C GLU A 58 3.04 2.39 15.78
N ALA A 59 3.92 2.72 14.83
CA ALA A 59 3.76 2.50 13.39
C ALA A 59 2.40 2.97 12.82
N ALA A 60 1.84 4.04 13.40
CA ALA A 60 0.48 4.48 13.07
C ALA A 60 0.37 5.01 11.64
N ASN A 61 1.40 5.74 11.18
CA ASN A 61 1.48 6.24 9.81
C ASN A 61 2.24 5.25 8.92
N ASP A 62 3.40 4.79 9.34
CA ASP A 62 4.29 3.88 8.65
C ASP A 62 4.23 2.46 9.28
N ASP A 63 3.39 1.50 8.79
CA ASP A 63 2.40 1.72 7.75
C ASP A 63 1.01 1.23 8.21
N GLY A 64 0.66 1.55 9.45
CA GLY A 64 -0.68 1.30 9.97
C GLY A 64 -1.75 2.01 9.14
N SER A 65 -1.41 3.17 8.55
CA SER A 65 -2.32 3.95 7.72
C SER A 65 -2.63 3.25 6.40
N GLY A 66 -1.62 2.77 5.68
CA GLY A 66 -1.82 1.99 4.46
C GLY A 66 -2.49 0.65 4.74
N THR A 67 -2.09 -0.04 5.82
CA THR A 67 -2.75 -1.27 6.27
C THR A 67 -4.26 -1.05 6.48
N ALA A 68 -4.65 0.02 7.20
CA ALA A 68 -6.06 0.33 7.43
C ALA A 68 -6.80 0.64 6.12
N LEU A 69 -6.16 1.38 5.21
CA LEU A 69 -6.73 1.69 3.91
C LEU A 69 -6.96 0.42 3.06
N VAL A 70 -5.98 -0.47 2.98
CA VAL A 70 -6.11 -1.73 2.22
C VAL A 70 -7.21 -2.61 2.79
N MET A 71 -7.32 -2.70 4.12
CA MET A 71 -8.41 -3.43 4.79
C MET A 71 -9.77 -2.83 4.47
N GLU A 72 -9.90 -1.50 4.48
CA GLU A 72 -11.16 -0.82 4.15
C GLU A 72 -11.51 -0.98 2.67
N LEU A 73 -10.55 -0.89 1.77
CA LEU A 73 -10.76 -1.17 0.34
C LEU A 73 -11.26 -2.61 0.14
N ALA A 74 -10.65 -3.58 0.80
CA ALA A 74 -11.11 -4.97 0.74
C ALA A 74 -12.54 -5.11 1.25
N ARG A 75 -12.89 -4.43 2.35
CA ARG A 75 -14.25 -4.42 2.90
C ARG A 75 -15.26 -3.80 1.94
N VAL A 76 -14.95 -2.65 1.36
CA VAL A 76 -15.83 -1.95 0.42
C VAL A 76 -16.02 -2.76 -0.85
N MET A 77 -14.93 -3.26 -1.42
CA MET A 77 -14.97 -4.04 -2.66
C MET A 77 -15.63 -5.41 -2.49
N SER A 78 -15.75 -5.92 -1.26
CA SER A 78 -16.46 -7.17 -0.98
C SER A 78 -17.98 -7.02 -0.81
N GLN A 79 -18.50 -5.80 -0.87
CA GLN A 79 -19.94 -5.58 -0.69
C GLN A 79 -20.77 -6.22 -1.83
N PRO A 80 -21.97 -6.69 -1.52
CA PRO A 80 -22.88 -7.20 -2.55
C PRO A 80 -23.11 -6.16 -3.65
N GLY A 81 -23.08 -6.60 -4.91
CA GLY A 81 -23.29 -5.74 -6.07
C GLY A 81 -22.04 -4.95 -6.53
N VAL A 82 -20.93 -5.02 -5.82
CA VAL A 82 -19.67 -4.52 -6.32
C VAL A 82 -18.98 -5.61 -7.15
N GLU A 83 -18.93 -5.43 -8.44
CA GLU A 83 -18.28 -6.36 -9.36
C GLU A 83 -17.05 -5.72 -9.99
N THR A 84 -16.06 -6.53 -10.30
CA THR A 84 -14.86 -6.14 -11.02
C THR A 84 -14.63 -7.09 -12.18
N GLU A 85 -14.26 -6.56 -13.33
CA GLU A 85 -13.95 -7.40 -14.49
C GLU A 85 -12.74 -8.30 -14.24
N ARG A 86 -11.73 -7.76 -13.57
CA ARG A 86 -10.48 -8.43 -13.22
C ARG A 86 -10.40 -8.69 -11.73
N SER A 87 -9.58 -9.65 -11.37
CA SER A 87 -9.31 -9.94 -9.96
C SER A 87 -8.54 -8.79 -9.29
N ILE A 88 -8.80 -8.61 -8.01
CA ILE A 88 -8.05 -7.67 -7.17
C ILE A 88 -7.58 -8.43 -5.94
N ARG A 89 -6.27 -8.42 -5.68
CA ARG A 89 -5.68 -8.95 -4.46
C ARG A 89 -5.36 -7.82 -3.50
N PHE A 90 -5.94 -7.87 -2.32
CA PHE A 90 -5.61 -7.00 -1.20
C PHE A 90 -4.61 -7.73 -0.33
N ILE A 91 -3.44 -7.15 -0.11
CA ILE A 91 -2.35 -7.83 0.58
C ILE A 91 -1.68 -6.93 1.60
N LEU A 92 -1.38 -7.51 2.76
CA LEU A 92 -0.59 -6.90 3.80
C LEU A 92 0.75 -7.64 3.87
N TRP A 93 1.81 -6.92 3.52
CA TRP A 93 3.16 -7.44 3.53
C TRP A 93 3.72 -7.49 4.93
N ASN A 94 4.57 -8.44 5.21
CA ASN A 94 5.32 -8.49 6.45
C ASN A 94 6.81 -8.33 6.17
N ASN A 95 7.55 -7.83 7.16
CA ASN A 95 8.99 -7.61 7.03
C ASN A 95 9.37 -6.68 5.86
N GLU A 96 8.63 -5.63 5.68
CA GLU A 96 8.99 -4.55 4.79
C GLU A 96 10.23 -3.86 5.33
N GLU A 97 10.17 -3.39 6.56
CA GLU A 97 11.15 -2.61 7.31
C GLU A 97 12.51 -3.32 7.50
N THR A 98 12.55 -4.60 7.27
CA THR A 98 13.77 -5.40 7.35
C THR A 98 14.31 -5.81 5.97
N GLY A 99 13.88 -5.14 4.92
CA GLY A 99 14.37 -5.31 3.55
C GLY A 99 13.40 -6.01 2.62
N LEU A 100 12.12 -5.65 2.67
CA LEU A 100 11.08 -6.07 1.72
C LEU A 100 10.90 -7.60 1.63
N GLN A 101 11.17 -8.30 2.72
CA GLN A 101 11.29 -9.76 2.70
C GLN A 101 9.96 -10.46 2.34
N GLY A 102 8.84 -9.93 2.85
CA GLY A 102 7.52 -10.49 2.56
C GLY A 102 7.14 -10.37 1.08
N ALA A 103 7.36 -9.21 0.49
CA ALA A 103 7.09 -8.98 -0.93
C ALA A 103 8.03 -9.83 -1.80
N SER A 104 9.32 -9.89 -1.48
CA SER A 104 10.29 -10.72 -2.17
C SER A 104 9.92 -12.21 -2.14
N ALA A 105 9.53 -12.71 -0.97
CA ALA A 105 9.09 -14.09 -0.82
C ALA A 105 7.83 -14.39 -1.66
N TYR A 106 6.89 -13.47 -1.69
CA TYR A 106 5.69 -13.59 -2.52
C TYR A 106 6.05 -13.72 -4.00
N VAL A 107 6.88 -12.81 -4.50
CA VAL A 107 7.31 -12.81 -5.91
C VAL A 107 8.00 -14.12 -6.24
N GLU A 108 8.96 -14.56 -5.43
CA GLU A 108 9.70 -15.81 -5.70
C GLU A 108 8.78 -17.04 -5.71
N GLN A 109 7.81 -17.11 -4.83
CA GLN A 109 6.88 -18.24 -4.76
C GLN A 109 5.85 -18.23 -5.89
N ARG A 110 5.46 -17.06 -6.40
CA ARG A 110 4.28 -16.88 -7.23
C ARG A 110 4.55 -16.52 -8.68
N LYS A 111 5.71 -15.95 -9.00
CA LYS A 111 6.04 -15.51 -10.37
C LYS A 111 5.86 -16.59 -11.43
N GLY A 112 6.14 -17.84 -11.07
CA GLY A 112 6.00 -18.98 -11.98
C GLY A 112 4.60 -19.59 -12.07
N LEU A 113 3.66 -19.10 -11.27
CA LEU A 113 2.28 -19.62 -11.20
C LEU A 113 1.27 -18.73 -11.90
N GLN A 114 1.70 -17.56 -12.39
CA GLN A 114 0.80 -16.57 -12.95
C GLN A 114 0.00 -17.09 -14.15
N GLY A 115 -1.30 -16.94 -14.08
CA GLY A 115 -2.23 -17.33 -15.14
C GLY A 115 -2.35 -18.84 -15.35
N ILE A 116 -1.80 -19.64 -14.43
CA ILE A 116 -1.94 -21.10 -14.48
C ILE A 116 -3.24 -21.52 -13.83
N GLU A 117 -4.09 -22.14 -14.63
CA GLU A 117 -5.34 -22.70 -14.14
C GLU A 117 -5.10 -23.95 -13.28
N SER A 118 -5.72 -24.02 -12.11
CA SER A 118 -5.60 -25.17 -11.22
C SER A 118 -6.88 -25.44 -10.43
N PRO A 119 -7.49 -26.64 -10.56
CA PRO A 119 -7.19 -27.69 -11.55
C PRO A 119 -7.44 -27.24 -12.99
N LYS A 120 -6.76 -27.83 -13.96
CA LYS A 120 -6.96 -27.51 -15.38
C LYS A 120 -8.43 -27.71 -15.79
N GLY A 121 -9.01 -26.73 -16.47
CA GLY A 121 -10.41 -26.72 -16.90
C GLY A 121 -11.39 -26.27 -15.81
N SER A 122 -10.92 -25.79 -14.65
CA SER A 122 -11.75 -25.36 -13.54
C SER A 122 -12.20 -23.88 -13.62
N GLY A 123 -11.55 -23.07 -14.45
CA GLY A 123 -11.70 -21.61 -14.44
C GLY A 123 -11.06 -20.94 -13.23
N ARG A 124 -10.25 -21.68 -12.46
CA ARG A 124 -9.64 -21.19 -11.22
C ARG A 124 -8.17 -20.89 -11.42
N PHE A 125 -7.77 -19.67 -11.06
CA PHE A 125 -6.40 -19.18 -11.17
C PHE A 125 -5.89 -18.81 -9.77
N PRO A 126 -5.22 -19.73 -9.05
CA PRO A 126 -4.69 -19.47 -7.72
C PRO A 126 -3.73 -18.26 -7.68
N GLU A 127 -3.03 -18.03 -8.81
CA GLU A 127 -2.23 -16.85 -9.04
C GLU A 127 -2.56 -16.27 -10.41
N PRO A 128 -3.51 -15.32 -10.51
CA PRO A 128 -3.78 -14.62 -11.75
C PRO A 128 -2.56 -13.84 -12.24
N ARG A 129 -2.53 -13.54 -13.51
CA ARG A 129 -1.45 -12.77 -14.14
C ARG A 129 -1.42 -11.35 -13.59
N TRP A 130 -0.28 -10.90 -13.12
CA TRP A 130 -0.12 -9.58 -12.52
C TRP A 130 -0.10 -8.49 -13.60
N LEU A 131 -1.05 -7.58 -13.53
CA LEU A 131 -1.14 -6.44 -14.44
C LEU A 131 -0.50 -5.18 -13.86
N GLY A 132 -0.50 -5.05 -12.56
CA GLY A 132 0.08 -3.93 -11.85
C GLY A 132 -0.15 -4.04 -10.34
N MET A 133 0.60 -3.25 -9.59
CA MET A 133 0.51 -3.15 -8.15
C MET A 133 0.43 -1.69 -7.73
N VAL A 134 -0.34 -1.43 -6.70
CA VAL A 134 -0.42 -0.15 -5.99
C VAL A 134 -0.08 -0.44 -4.53
N GLN A 135 1.00 0.14 -4.06
CA GLN A 135 1.40 0.12 -2.66
C GLN A 135 0.90 1.39 -2.00
N HIS A 136 0.31 1.25 -0.84
CA HIS A 136 -0.07 2.35 0.04
C HIS A 136 0.90 2.37 1.20
N ASP A 137 1.49 3.53 1.45
CA ASP A 137 2.50 3.71 2.48
C ASP A 137 2.42 5.14 3.00
N MET A 138 2.49 5.30 4.32
CA MET A 138 2.43 6.59 5.01
C MET A 138 1.26 7.50 4.56
N MET A 139 0.05 6.94 4.53
CA MET A 139 -1.15 7.59 3.98
C MET A 139 -1.73 8.71 4.86
N MET A 140 -1.21 8.88 6.08
CA MET A 140 -1.64 9.94 7.00
C MET A 140 -0.72 11.17 6.98
N PHE A 141 0.20 11.23 6.02
CA PHE A 141 1.08 12.37 5.91
C PHE A 141 0.30 13.57 5.41
N ASP A 142 0.22 14.59 6.27
CA ASP A 142 -0.34 15.89 5.93
C ASP A 142 0.79 16.94 5.91
N HIS A 143 0.64 17.96 5.11
CA HIS A 143 1.54 19.11 5.13
C HIS A 143 1.51 19.77 6.50
N GLY A 144 2.49 19.58 7.27
CA GLY A 144 2.51 20.32 8.49
C GLY A 144 2.99 19.54 9.69
N MET A 145 4.14 18.91 9.52
CA MET A 145 4.96 18.65 10.69
C MET A 145 5.01 19.91 11.52
N PRO A 146 4.75 19.82 12.84
CA PRO A 146 4.92 20.95 13.72
C PRO A 146 6.29 21.57 13.50
N VAL A 147 6.31 22.84 13.14
CA VAL A 147 7.55 23.60 12.94
C VAL A 147 7.83 24.46 14.15
N PRO A 148 9.10 24.74 14.49
CA PRO A 148 9.43 25.67 15.56
C PRO A 148 8.78 27.03 15.31
N GLN A 149 8.06 27.54 16.30
CA GLN A 149 7.64 28.93 16.30
C GLN A 149 8.88 29.81 16.34
N LEU A 150 8.98 30.74 15.40
CA LEU A 150 10.09 31.68 15.36
C LEU A 150 9.67 33.04 15.93
N ASP A 151 10.59 33.69 16.61
CA ASP A 151 10.44 35.09 17.06
C ASP A 151 10.67 36.07 15.90
N ALA A 152 10.59 37.37 16.19
CA ALA A 152 10.79 38.44 15.22
C ALA A 152 12.22 38.45 14.59
N ASN A 153 13.16 37.77 15.21
CA ASN A 153 14.54 37.66 14.76
C ASN A 153 14.80 36.34 13.99
N GLY A 154 13.77 35.50 13.84
CA GLY A 154 13.89 34.19 13.18
C GLY A 154 14.48 33.10 14.08
N LEU A 155 14.53 33.30 15.38
CA LEU A 155 15.01 32.32 16.35
C LEU A 155 13.85 31.52 16.95
N PRO A 156 14.06 30.22 17.26
CA PRO A 156 13.02 29.41 17.89
C PRO A 156 12.58 29.99 19.24
N VAL A 157 11.27 30.16 19.41
CA VAL A 157 10.69 30.47 20.71
C VAL A 157 10.84 29.25 21.61
N LEU A 158 11.38 29.46 22.81
CA LEU A 158 11.56 28.35 23.76
C LEU A 158 10.49 28.45 24.88
N ASP A 159 10.05 27.28 25.31
CA ASP A 159 9.17 27.18 26.50
C ASP A 159 9.96 27.35 27.80
N ALA A 160 9.25 27.27 28.92
CA ALA A 160 9.87 27.43 30.28
C ALA A 160 10.88 26.28 30.59
N LYS A 161 10.95 25.24 29.80
CA LYS A 161 11.91 24.14 29.92
C LYS A 161 13.05 24.23 28.92
N GLY A 162 13.08 25.31 28.12
CA GLY A 162 14.10 25.52 27.09
C GLY A 162 13.91 24.69 25.82
N GLN A 163 12.71 24.12 25.62
CA GLN A 163 12.38 23.37 24.40
C GLN A 163 11.70 24.30 23.40
N ALA A 164 11.94 24.04 22.09
CA ALA A 164 11.29 24.82 21.04
C ALA A 164 9.76 24.62 21.10
N VAL A 165 9.04 25.73 21.13
CA VAL A 165 7.60 25.72 20.98
C VAL A 165 7.29 25.42 19.52
N ASN A 166 6.64 24.29 19.26
CA ASN A 166 6.21 23.95 17.91
C ASN A 166 4.78 24.46 17.68
N VAL A 167 4.56 24.97 16.49
CA VAL A 167 3.24 25.37 16.01
C VAL A 167 2.89 24.58 14.77
N VAL A 168 1.64 24.20 14.69
CA VAL A 168 1.09 23.60 13.47
C VAL A 168 0.88 24.75 12.48
N PRO A 169 1.40 24.67 11.25
CA PRO A 169 1.16 25.68 10.23
C PRO A 169 -0.34 25.90 10.04
N LYS A 170 -0.74 27.17 9.89
CA LYS A 170 -2.15 27.53 9.65
C LYS A 170 -2.72 26.94 8.36
N GLU A 171 -1.83 26.52 7.49
CA GLU A 171 -2.15 25.90 6.20
C GLU A 171 -2.34 24.41 6.30
N GLN A 172 -2.12 23.84 7.48
CA GLN A 172 -2.44 22.45 7.74
C GLN A 172 -3.95 22.28 7.63
N ARG A 173 -4.36 21.75 6.51
CA ARG A 173 -5.75 21.40 6.24
C ARG A 173 -5.86 19.89 6.37
N ALA A 174 -7.02 19.40 6.72
CA ALA A 174 -7.34 17.99 6.61
C ALA A 174 -7.48 17.59 5.12
N GLU A 175 -6.40 17.68 4.41
CA GLU A 175 -6.28 17.27 3.01
C GLU A 175 -5.42 16.03 2.97
N ALA A 176 -5.86 15.03 2.22
CA ALA A 176 -4.98 13.94 1.89
C ALA A 176 -4.15 14.35 0.66
N ASP A 177 -2.97 14.86 0.90
CA ASP A 177 -2.00 15.01 -0.16
C ASP A 177 -1.29 13.68 -0.38
N VAL A 178 -1.65 13.02 -1.45
CA VAL A 178 -1.07 11.74 -1.82
C VAL A 178 -0.11 11.93 -2.98
N ASN A 179 1.12 11.53 -2.77
CA ASN A 179 2.08 11.40 -3.86
C ASN A 179 1.93 10.02 -4.50
N ILE A 180 1.80 9.99 -5.81
CA ILE A 180 1.85 8.74 -6.57
C ILE A 180 3.25 8.64 -7.15
N GLU A 181 4.01 7.70 -6.65
CA GLU A 181 5.40 7.51 -7.00
C GLU A 181 5.57 6.33 -7.97
N PHE A 182 6.48 6.46 -8.94
CA PHE A 182 6.86 5.38 -9.83
C PHE A 182 8.34 5.48 -10.21
N GLN A 183 8.95 4.36 -10.53
CA GLN A 183 10.37 4.34 -10.89
C GLN A 183 10.59 4.47 -12.40
N PHE A 184 11.18 5.56 -12.81
CA PHE A 184 11.56 5.80 -14.21
C PHE A 184 12.59 4.77 -14.75
N THR A 185 13.44 4.26 -13.89
CA THR A 185 14.45 3.26 -14.26
C THR A 185 13.94 1.83 -14.33
N SER A 186 12.70 1.60 -13.92
CA SER A 186 12.06 0.30 -14.03
C SER A 186 11.86 -0.11 -15.49
N ARG A 187 12.04 -1.38 -15.81
CA ARG A 187 11.65 -1.94 -17.11
C ARG A 187 10.15 -1.77 -17.41
N HIS A 188 9.35 -1.48 -16.41
CA HIS A 188 7.90 -1.27 -16.51
C HIS A 188 7.50 0.20 -16.29
N ALA A 189 8.44 1.13 -16.33
CA ALA A 189 8.21 2.55 -16.03
C ALA A 189 7.04 3.16 -16.81
N GLU A 190 6.90 2.86 -18.08
CA GLU A 190 5.80 3.38 -18.90
C GLU A 190 4.43 2.88 -18.42
N ALA A 191 4.31 1.61 -18.07
CA ALA A 191 3.08 1.02 -17.55
C ALA A 191 2.76 1.58 -16.16
N ALA A 192 3.77 1.71 -15.30
CA ALA A 192 3.63 2.31 -13.98
C ALA A 192 3.18 3.77 -14.05
N ALA A 193 3.79 4.57 -14.93
CA ALA A 193 3.37 5.95 -15.17
C ALA A 193 1.92 6.05 -15.65
N ARG A 194 1.51 5.17 -16.57
CA ARG A 194 0.10 5.15 -17.03
C ARG A 194 -0.86 4.83 -15.88
N LEU A 195 -0.51 3.87 -15.02
CA LEU A 195 -1.33 3.52 -13.86
C LEU A 195 -1.42 4.71 -12.88
N ALA A 196 -0.30 5.38 -12.61
CA ALA A 196 -0.27 6.58 -11.78
C ALA A 196 -1.20 7.68 -12.30
N TRP A 197 -1.19 7.93 -13.61
CA TRP A 197 -2.09 8.91 -14.23
C TRP A 197 -3.56 8.48 -14.20
N VAL A 198 -3.87 7.20 -14.22
CA VAL A 198 -5.25 6.70 -14.01
C VAL A 198 -5.73 7.02 -12.60
N PHE A 199 -4.89 6.81 -11.58
CA PHE A 199 -5.19 7.19 -10.20
C PHE A 199 -5.40 8.69 -10.07
N ARG A 200 -4.52 9.50 -10.65
CA ARG A 200 -4.68 10.95 -10.67
C ARG A 200 -6.00 11.37 -11.31
N ALA A 201 -6.33 10.84 -12.47
CA ALA A 201 -7.58 11.16 -13.16
C ALA A 201 -8.82 10.72 -12.36
N ALA A 202 -8.75 9.58 -11.68
CA ALA A 202 -9.81 9.13 -10.79
C ALA A 202 -9.99 10.08 -9.61
N ASN A 203 -8.90 10.51 -8.99
CA ASN A 203 -8.92 11.50 -7.92
C ASN A 203 -9.55 12.81 -8.38
N ASP A 204 -9.09 13.36 -9.48
CA ASP A 204 -9.61 14.63 -10.03
C ASP A 204 -11.11 14.54 -10.34
N LYS A 205 -11.60 13.35 -10.69
CA LYS A 205 -13.00 13.13 -11.04
C LYS A 205 -13.90 12.89 -9.82
N TYR A 206 -13.43 12.15 -8.83
CA TYR A 206 -14.27 11.61 -7.76
C TYR A 206 -14.04 12.21 -6.40
N ALA A 207 -12.85 12.76 -6.11
CA ALA A 207 -12.54 13.36 -4.81
C ALA A 207 -13.29 14.67 -4.53
N THR A 208 -13.95 15.25 -5.54
CA THR A 208 -14.77 16.46 -5.42
C THR A 208 -15.99 16.32 -4.53
N HIS A 209 -16.32 15.10 -4.12
CA HIS A 209 -17.45 14.84 -3.21
C HIS A 209 -17.13 15.00 -1.74
N TYR A 210 -15.89 15.26 -1.38
CA TYR A 210 -15.55 15.59 0.00
C TYR A 210 -15.92 17.01 0.33
N PRO A 211 -16.84 17.25 1.33
CA PRO A 211 -17.33 18.58 1.67
C PRO A 211 -16.27 19.53 2.21
N ALA A 212 -15.13 19.01 2.57
CA ALA A 212 -13.99 19.82 3.02
C ALA A 212 -13.52 20.81 1.94
N ALA A 213 -14.05 20.72 0.72
CA ALA A 213 -13.81 21.64 -0.39
C ALA A 213 -12.33 21.92 -0.66
N VAL A 214 -11.50 21.09 -0.15
CA VAL A 214 -10.07 21.19 -0.21
C VAL A 214 -9.70 19.97 -1.01
N GLY A 215 -9.42 20.18 -2.26
CA GLY A 215 -9.17 19.08 -3.17
C GLY A 215 -8.05 18.21 -2.63
N SER A 216 -8.25 16.90 -2.64
CA SER A 216 -7.12 16.00 -2.47
C SER A 216 -6.16 16.25 -3.64
N HIS A 217 -4.95 16.63 -3.32
CA HIS A 217 -3.92 16.84 -4.33
C HIS A 217 -3.14 15.54 -4.50
N MET A 218 -3.33 14.88 -5.63
CA MET A 218 -2.45 13.80 -6.03
C MET A 218 -1.37 14.34 -6.95
N THR A 219 -0.13 14.20 -6.57
CA THR A 219 1.02 14.53 -7.38
C THR A 219 1.63 13.24 -7.93
N VAL A 220 1.87 13.20 -9.23
CA VAL A 220 2.59 12.08 -9.86
C VAL A 220 4.07 12.43 -9.87
N LEU A 221 4.87 11.67 -9.15
CA LEU A 221 6.31 11.87 -9.02
C LEU A 221 7.09 10.74 -9.69
N ASP A 222 8.17 11.12 -10.36
CA ASP A 222 9.20 10.19 -10.82
C ASP A 222 10.30 10.10 -9.76
N ILE A 223 10.38 8.96 -9.09
CA ILE A 223 11.41 8.72 -8.07
C ILE A 223 12.66 8.18 -8.75
N ARG A 224 13.68 9.01 -8.78
CA ARG A 224 14.99 8.61 -9.28
C ARG A 224 15.86 8.11 -8.13
N GLY A 225 16.15 6.81 -8.14
CA GLY A 225 17.08 6.21 -7.20
C GLY A 225 16.52 5.89 -5.83
N SER A 226 15.26 6.03 -5.61
CA SER A 226 14.60 5.47 -4.44
C SER A 226 14.37 3.97 -4.63
N VAL A 227 14.59 3.20 -3.59
CA VAL A 227 14.45 1.74 -3.61
C VAL A 227 13.16 1.32 -2.91
N SER A 228 12.37 2.27 -2.44
CA SER A 228 11.15 1.94 -1.74
C SER A 228 10.12 1.30 -2.70
N ASP A 229 9.69 0.14 -2.38
CA ASP A 229 8.40 -0.50 -2.65
C ASP A 229 7.88 -0.64 -4.08
N THR A 230 8.59 -0.24 -5.08
CA THR A 230 8.20 -0.41 -6.48
C THR A 230 8.83 -1.68 -7.06
N TYR A 231 8.09 -2.76 -7.03
CA TYR A 231 8.42 -4.01 -7.71
C TYR A 231 7.75 -4.13 -9.07
#